data_43e6904ddb1944c45a7019ce6a4fb890
#
_entry.id   43e6904ddb1944c45a7019ce6a4fb890
#
_cell.length_a   1.000
_cell.length_b   1.000
_cell.length_c   1.000
_cell.angle_alpha   90.00
_cell.angle_beta   90.00
_cell.angle_gamma   90.00
#
_symmetry.space_group_name_H-M   'P 1'
#
loop_
_entity.id
_entity.type
_entity.pdbx_description
1 polymer ?
#
loop_
_entity_poly.entity_id
_entity_poly.type
_entity_poly.pdbx_seq_one_letter_code
_entity_poly.pdbx_strand_id
1 'polypeptide(L)'
;ELVEEFRKQIQQGAFADGCIEFKRNYVYPAESGLRATVRFSQTAWIKMRVLVESMNQEIAWHGTVERISDSDFYIKDILVYPQTVSGVTVDTDFDKIAQWNDSLPDDVFSQIRLQGHSHVSMGVTPSGRDLSDWNATLQRFKQVPDMFYIFMIVNKQGDRTIVIYDMK
;
A
#
# COMPACT_ATOMS: atom_id res chain seq x y z
N GLU A 1 12.10 -19.78 -1.87
CA GLU A 1 11.47 -19.00 -2.96
C GLU A 1 11.68 -17.49 -2.75
N LEU A 2 11.26 -16.92 -1.61
CA LEU A 2 11.43 -15.49 -1.31
C LEU A 2 12.90 -15.06 -1.20
N VAL A 3 13.72 -15.88 -0.54
CA VAL A 3 15.16 -15.64 -0.39
C VAL A 3 15.88 -15.75 -1.75
N GLU A 4 15.42 -16.61 -2.62
CA GLU A 4 15.97 -16.74 -3.99
C GLU A 4 15.56 -15.56 -4.88
N GLU A 5 14.30 -15.13 -4.79
CA GLU A 5 13.84 -13.94 -5.49
C GLU A 5 14.59 -12.68 -5.02
N PHE A 6 14.76 -12.54 -3.71
CA PHE A 6 15.55 -11.46 -3.12
C PHE A 6 17.01 -11.47 -3.57
N ARG A 7 17.67 -12.66 -3.57
CA ARG A 7 19.04 -12.82 -4.07
C ARG A 7 19.14 -12.47 -5.55
N LYS A 8 18.18 -12.90 -6.35
CA LYS A 8 18.13 -12.61 -7.79
C LYS A 8 18.00 -11.12 -8.06
N GLN A 9 17.15 -10.41 -7.29
CA GLN A 9 16.98 -8.97 -7.42
C GLN A 9 18.24 -8.20 -6.98
N ILE A 10 18.92 -8.64 -5.91
CA ILE A 10 20.22 -8.08 -5.51
C ILE A 10 21.27 -8.27 -6.61
N GLN A 11 21.36 -9.47 -7.18
CA GLN A 11 22.31 -9.78 -8.25
C GLN A 11 22.04 -9.00 -9.53
N GLN A 12 20.79 -8.62 -9.79
CA GLN A 12 20.39 -7.80 -10.94
C GLN A 12 20.58 -6.30 -10.72
N GLY A 13 21.12 -5.89 -9.58
CA GLY A 13 21.36 -4.47 -9.28
C GLY A 13 20.08 -3.68 -8.98
N ALA A 14 18.96 -4.35 -8.75
CA ALA A 14 17.67 -3.71 -8.47
C ALA A 14 17.68 -2.82 -7.21
N PHE A 15 18.71 -2.96 -6.38
CA PHE A 15 18.91 -2.20 -5.16
C PHE A 15 20.02 -1.15 -5.26
N ALA A 16 20.65 -0.99 -6.42
CA ALA A 16 21.79 -0.07 -6.58
C ALA A 16 21.43 1.38 -6.20
N ASP A 17 20.18 1.76 -6.43
CA ASP A 17 19.64 3.11 -6.11
C ASP A 17 18.75 3.14 -4.87
N GLY A 18 18.68 2.05 -4.09
CA GLY A 18 17.81 1.94 -2.94
C GLY A 18 16.31 1.86 -3.25
N CYS A 19 15.95 1.67 -4.51
CA CYS A 19 14.56 1.62 -4.98
C CYS A 19 14.28 0.32 -5.73
N ILE A 20 13.04 -0.19 -5.57
CA ILE A 20 12.52 -1.29 -6.36
C ILE A 20 11.48 -0.73 -7.30
N GLU A 21 11.73 -0.86 -8.60
CA GLU A 21 10.79 -0.44 -9.63
C GLU A 21 9.90 -1.63 -10.05
N PHE A 22 8.58 -1.47 -9.90
CA PHE A 22 7.62 -2.47 -10.35
C PHE A 22 7.04 -2.09 -11.71
N LYS A 23 7.30 -2.90 -12.71
CA LYS A 23 6.81 -2.71 -14.09
C LYS A 23 5.62 -3.61 -14.45
N ARG A 24 4.82 -4.09 -13.51
CA ARG A 24 3.59 -4.81 -13.86
C ARG A 24 2.41 -3.84 -13.90
N ASN A 25 1.98 -3.55 -15.12
CA ASN A 25 0.80 -2.76 -15.40
C ASN A 25 -0.44 -3.65 -15.35
N TYR A 26 -1.15 -3.70 -14.22
CA TYR A 26 -2.54 -4.12 -14.24
C TYR A 26 -3.37 -2.90 -14.58
N VAL A 27 -3.84 -2.85 -15.81
CA VAL A 27 -4.82 -1.85 -16.21
C VAL A 27 -6.18 -2.37 -15.75
N TYR A 28 -6.67 -1.95 -14.59
CA TYR A 28 -8.10 -1.74 -14.48
C TYR A 28 -8.44 -0.69 -15.52
N PRO A 29 -9.54 -0.84 -16.26
CA PRO A 29 -10.00 0.23 -17.14
C PRO A 29 -10.43 1.40 -16.25
N ALA A 30 -9.45 2.16 -15.77
CA ALA A 30 -9.68 3.51 -15.34
C ALA A 30 -10.07 4.27 -16.59
N GLU A 31 -11.11 5.04 -16.52
CA GLU A 31 -11.66 5.82 -17.64
C GLU A 31 -10.63 6.73 -18.31
N SER A 32 -9.43 6.89 -17.74
CA SER A 32 -8.38 7.80 -18.23
C SER A 32 -7.25 7.12 -19.02
N GLY A 33 -7.06 5.81 -18.96
CA GLY A 33 -5.93 5.13 -19.63
C GLY A 33 -4.53 5.58 -19.17
N LEU A 34 -4.43 6.39 -18.11
CA LEU A 34 -3.17 6.89 -17.58
C LEU A 34 -2.41 5.75 -16.87
N ARG A 35 -1.11 5.67 -17.16
CA ARG A 35 -0.21 4.75 -16.50
C ARG A 35 0.59 5.51 -15.43
N ALA A 36 0.69 4.91 -14.25
CA ALA A 36 1.51 5.44 -13.19
C ALA A 36 2.61 4.45 -12.80
N THR A 37 3.72 4.98 -12.31
CA THR A 37 4.82 4.22 -11.73
C THR A 37 4.72 4.34 -10.21
N VAL A 38 4.77 3.19 -9.52
CA VAL A 38 4.84 3.14 -8.06
C VAL A 38 6.15 2.47 -7.67
N ARG A 39 6.99 3.21 -6.97
CA ARG A 39 8.28 2.74 -6.47
C ARG A 39 8.23 2.61 -4.96
N PHE A 40 8.99 1.66 -4.42
CA PHE A 40 9.14 1.46 -2.99
C PHE A 40 10.56 1.76 -2.56
N SER A 41 10.72 2.36 -1.39
CA SER A 41 12.00 2.27 -0.70
C SER A 41 12.29 0.81 -0.35
N GLN A 42 13.56 0.47 -0.20
CA GLN A 42 13.96 -0.86 0.24
C GLN A 42 13.31 -1.24 1.57
N THR A 43 13.26 -0.31 2.52
CA THR A 43 12.66 -0.52 3.84
C THR A 43 11.16 -0.78 3.73
N ALA A 44 10.43 0.03 2.97
CA ALA A 44 8.99 -0.15 2.78
C ALA A 44 8.66 -1.50 2.13
N TRP A 45 9.44 -1.89 1.12
CA TRP A 45 9.30 -3.18 0.45
C TRP A 45 9.51 -4.35 1.40
N ILE A 46 10.62 -4.34 2.15
CA ILE A 46 10.95 -5.41 3.10
C ILE A 46 9.88 -5.50 4.19
N LYS A 47 9.47 -4.37 4.78
CA LYS A 47 8.41 -4.35 5.81
C LYS A 47 7.12 -4.98 5.28
N MET A 48 6.65 -4.54 4.12
CA MET A 48 5.44 -5.09 3.51
C MET A 48 5.56 -6.60 3.26
N ARG A 49 6.67 -7.06 2.69
CA ARG A 49 6.90 -8.48 2.42
C ARG A 49 6.92 -9.31 3.70
N VAL A 50 7.60 -8.84 4.73
CA VAL A 50 7.63 -9.53 6.03
C VAL A 50 6.23 -9.63 6.62
N LEU A 51 5.43 -8.57 6.58
CA LEU A 51 4.04 -8.59 7.06
C LEU A 51 3.21 -9.64 6.31
N VAL A 52 3.23 -9.61 4.98
CA VAL A 52 2.43 -10.52 4.15
C VAL A 52 2.86 -11.98 4.35
N GLU A 53 4.16 -12.25 4.45
CA GLU A 53 4.68 -13.63 4.57
C GLU A 53 4.50 -14.22 5.98
N SER A 54 4.68 -13.40 7.02
CA SER A 54 4.65 -13.89 8.41
C SER A 54 3.24 -14.09 8.95
N MET A 55 2.23 -13.39 8.39
CA MET A 55 0.86 -13.46 8.89
C MET A 55 0.05 -14.50 8.11
N ASN A 56 -0.72 -15.31 8.83
CA ASN A 56 -1.66 -16.28 8.25
C ASN A 56 -3.11 -15.74 8.21
N GLN A 57 -3.29 -14.49 8.58
CA GLN A 57 -4.54 -13.75 8.56
C GLN A 57 -4.34 -12.46 7.76
N GLU A 58 -5.43 -11.87 7.30
CA GLU A 58 -5.35 -10.57 6.65
C GLU A 58 -4.77 -9.53 7.62
N ILE A 59 -3.85 -8.74 7.13
CA ILE A 59 -3.25 -7.64 7.88
C ILE A 59 -3.28 -6.39 7.02
N ALA A 60 -3.57 -5.26 7.64
CA ALA A 60 -3.61 -3.98 6.97
C ALA A 60 -2.47 -3.06 7.44
N TRP A 61 -2.13 -2.08 6.63
CA TRP A 61 -1.10 -1.08 6.92
C TRP A 61 -1.41 0.24 6.24
N HIS A 62 -0.81 1.29 6.74
CA HIS A 62 -0.69 2.57 6.04
C HIS A 62 0.70 2.71 5.40
N GLY A 63 0.86 3.68 4.53
CA GLY A 63 2.17 3.99 3.96
C GLY A 63 2.33 5.49 3.73
N THR A 64 3.55 5.96 3.99
CA THR A 64 3.95 7.31 3.62
C THR A 64 4.39 7.33 2.17
N VAL A 65 3.84 8.27 1.40
CA VAL A 65 4.06 8.35 -0.04
C VAL A 65 4.41 9.77 -0.44
N GLU A 66 5.39 9.88 -1.30
CA GLU A 66 5.76 11.11 -1.98
C GLU A 66 5.35 11.05 -3.45
N ARG A 67 4.71 12.10 -3.95
CA ARG A 67 4.45 12.28 -5.37
C ARG A 67 5.69 12.92 -6.00
N ILE A 68 6.38 12.19 -6.87
CA ILE A 68 7.58 12.68 -7.57
C ILE A 68 7.18 13.44 -8.84
N SER A 69 6.13 12.98 -9.52
CA SER A 69 5.52 13.64 -10.67
C SER A 69 4.05 13.26 -10.78
N ASP A 70 3.37 13.74 -11.81
CA ASP A 70 1.95 13.42 -12.05
C ASP A 70 1.67 11.93 -12.22
N SER A 71 2.67 11.15 -12.59
CA SER A 71 2.53 9.70 -12.81
C SER A 71 3.55 8.85 -12.05
N ASP A 72 4.32 9.45 -11.12
CA ASP A 72 5.38 8.75 -10.39
C ASP A 72 5.23 8.97 -8.88
N PHE A 73 5.09 7.87 -8.15
CA PHE A 73 4.81 7.84 -6.72
C PHE A 73 5.85 6.97 -6.00
N TYR A 74 6.38 7.48 -4.90
CA TYR A 74 7.40 6.80 -4.12
C TYR A 74 6.90 6.49 -2.72
N ILE A 75 6.74 5.19 -2.41
CA ILE A 75 6.35 4.71 -1.08
C ILE A 75 7.61 4.68 -0.22
N LYS A 76 7.67 5.58 0.77
CA LYS A 76 8.83 5.79 1.64
C LYS A 76 8.88 4.78 2.77
N ASP A 77 7.74 4.52 3.41
CA ASP A 77 7.66 3.59 4.53
C ASP A 77 6.28 2.95 4.65
N ILE A 78 6.24 1.81 5.33
CA ILE A 78 5.03 1.07 5.71
C ILE A 78 4.85 1.20 7.23
N LEU A 79 3.66 1.60 7.63
CA LEU A 79 3.26 1.85 9.00
C LEU A 79 2.17 0.87 9.41
N VAL A 80 2.45 0.07 10.42
CA VAL A 80 1.46 -0.88 10.98
C VAL A 80 0.78 -0.21 12.15
N TYR A 81 -0.54 -0.17 12.12
CA TYR A 81 -1.37 0.38 13.19
C TYR A 81 -1.99 -0.72 14.05
N PRO A 82 -2.43 -0.41 15.28
CA PRO A 82 -3.13 -1.37 16.14
C PRO A 82 -4.41 -1.88 15.44
N GLN A 83 -4.51 -3.19 15.29
CA GLN A 83 -5.64 -3.84 14.62
C GLN A 83 -5.91 -5.20 15.24
N THR A 84 -7.14 -5.64 15.22
CA THR A 84 -7.54 -7.00 15.56
C THR A 84 -7.78 -7.75 14.26
N VAL A 85 -7.02 -8.82 14.04
CA VAL A 85 -7.16 -9.64 12.83
C VAL A 85 -7.96 -10.88 13.15
N SER A 86 -9.01 -11.14 12.37
CA SER A 86 -9.74 -12.40 12.35
C SER A 86 -9.48 -13.13 11.03
N GLY A 87 -9.87 -14.39 10.91
CA GLY A 87 -9.48 -15.24 9.78
C GLY A 87 -9.73 -14.65 8.37
N VAL A 88 -10.68 -13.73 8.22
CA VAL A 88 -11.07 -13.13 6.93
C VAL A 88 -11.35 -11.62 7.00
N THR A 89 -11.11 -10.99 8.14
CA THR A 89 -11.36 -9.54 8.29
C THR A 89 -10.34 -8.89 9.21
N VAL A 90 -9.97 -7.66 8.87
CA VAL A 90 -9.27 -6.75 9.76
C VAL A 90 -10.35 -5.92 10.47
N ASP A 91 -10.45 -6.05 11.78
CA ASP A 91 -11.33 -5.20 12.58
C ASP A 91 -10.51 -4.13 13.29
N THR A 92 -11.04 -2.93 13.28
CA THR A 92 -10.31 -1.73 13.68
C THR A 92 -10.99 -1.11 14.90
N ASP A 93 -10.24 -1.04 15.99
CA ASP A 93 -10.61 -0.26 17.17
C ASP A 93 -10.31 1.21 16.88
N PHE A 94 -11.36 1.99 16.61
CA PHE A 94 -11.23 3.40 16.23
C PHE A 94 -10.52 4.25 17.29
N ASP A 95 -10.71 3.96 18.58
CA ASP A 95 -10.04 4.72 19.64
C ASP A 95 -8.54 4.47 19.66
N LYS A 96 -8.13 3.21 19.45
CA LYS A 96 -6.70 2.87 19.34
C LYS A 96 -6.06 3.44 18.10
N ILE A 97 -6.77 3.49 16.97
CA ILE A 97 -6.26 4.15 15.76
C ILE A 97 -6.13 5.65 15.97
N ALA A 98 -7.10 6.29 16.59
CA ALA A 98 -7.01 7.72 16.89
C ALA A 98 -5.77 8.02 17.75
N GLN A 99 -5.57 7.28 18.84
CA GLN A 99 -4.39 7.41 19.71
C GLN A 99 -3.08 7.14 18.95
N TRP A 100 -3.08 6.15 18.07
CA TRP A 100 -1.91 5.85 17.25
C TRP A 100 -1.62 6.98 16.26
N ASN A 101 -2.64 7.53 15.60
CA ASN A 101 -2.49 8.69 14.72
C ASN A 101 -1.92 9.89 15.46
N ASP A 102 -2.44 10.17 16.66
CA ASP A 102 -1.98 11.26 17.51
C ASP A 102 -0.53 11.06 18.02
N SER A 103 -0.05 9.83 18.03
CA SER A 103 1.33 9.50 18.41
C SER A 103 2.35 9.68 17.28
N LEU A 104 1.88 9.81 16.03
CA LEU A 104 2.75 9.99 14.88
C LEU A 104 3.27 11.44 14.83
N PRO A 105 4.54 11.65 14.43
CA PRO A 105 5.01 12.98 14.08
C PRO A 105 4.17 13.59 12.94
N ASP A 106 3.91 14.89 13.01
CA ASP A 106 3.05 15.60 12.03
C ASP A 106 3.54 15.44 10.59
N ASP A 107 4.85 15.43 10.39
CA ASP A 107 5.47 15.24 9.08
C ASP A 107 5.29 13.81 8.54
N VAL A 108 5.18 12.81 9.41
CA VAL A 108 4.85 11.42 9.04
C VAL A 108 3.35 11.31 8.74
N PHE A 109 2.50 11.79 9.65
CA PHE A 109 1.05 11.74 9.49
C PHE A 109 0.58 12.42 8.21
N SER A 110 1.11 13.59 7.90
CA SER A 110 0.76 14.36 6.71
C SER A 110 1.14 13.66 5.39
N GLN A 111 2.05 12.70 5.41
CA GLN A 111 2.50 11.92 4.26
C GLN A 111 1.77 10.58 4.08
N ILE A 112 0.85 10.21 4.98
CA ILE A 112 0.07 8.97 4.83
C ILE A 112 -0.86 9.14 3.63
N ARG A 113 -0.56 8.40 2.55
CA ARG A 113 -1.29 8.42 1.27
C ARG A 113 -1.49 7.02 0.68
N LEU A 114 -1.25 5.99 1.50
CA LEU A 114 -1.45 4.60 1.10
C LEU A 114 -2.17 3.84 2.21
N GLN A 115 -3.15 3.05 1.81
CA GLN A 115 -3.77 2.00 2.59
C GLN A 115 -3.59 0.69 1.85
N GLY A 116 -2.99 -0.29 2.51
CA GLY A 116 -2.79 -1.61 1.96
C GLY A 116 -3.28 -2.69 2.90
N HIS A 117 -3.60 -3.86 2.36
CA HIS A 117 -3.85 -5.06 3.14
C HIS A 117 -3.46 -6.33 2.37
N SER A 118 -3.37 -7.43 3.10
CA SER A 118 -3.08 -8.74 2.51
C SER A 118 -4.35 -9.55 2.33
N HIS A 119 -4.44 -10.26 1.20
CA HIS A 119 -5.45 -11.29 0.95
C HIS A 119 -4.93 -12.70 1.23
N VAL A 120 -3.89 -12.84 2.02
CA VAL A 120 -3.20 -14.09 2.39
C VAL A 120 -2.91 -14.95 1.15
N SER A 121 -3.76 -15.95 0.86
CA SER A 121 -3.64 -16.85 -0.30
C SER A 121 -4.76 -16.66 -1.35
N MET A 122 -5.64 -15.68 -1.14
CA MET A 122 -6.71 -15.36 -2.10
C MET A 122 -6.21 -14.49 -3.24
N GLY A 123 -7.03 -14.34 -4.27
CA GLY A 123 -6.76 -13.40 -5.36
C GLY A 123 -6.78 -11.94 -4.87
N VAL A 124 -6.09 -11.09 -5.59
CA VAL A 124 -5.93 -9.66 -5.23
C VAL A 124 -6.99 -8.74 -5.85
N THR A 125 -8.11 -9.30 -6.28
CA THR A 125 -9.25 -8.51 -6.74
C THR A 125 -9.94 -7.86 -5.52
N PRO A 126 -10.19 -6.54 -5.54
CA PRO A 126 -10.91 -5.89 -4.46
C PRO A 126 -12.29 -6.50 -4.23
N SER A 127 -12.61 -6.77 -2.99
CA SER A 127 -13.95 -7.18 -2.56
C SER A 127 -14.92 -5.99 -2.54
N GLY A 128 -16.22 -6.27 -2.40
CA GLY A 128 -17.21 -5.21 -2.21
C GLY A 128 -16.98 -4.39 -0.94
N ARG A 129 -16.42 -5.00 0.11
CA ARG A 129 -16.02 -4.31 1.35
C ARG A 129 -14.84 -3.38 1.09
N ASP A 130 -13.80 -3.85 0.39
CA ASP A 130 -12.64 -3.02 0.04
C ASP A 130 -13.07 -1.77 -0.71
N LEU A 131 -13.92 -1.92 -1.74
CA LEU A 131 -14.43 -0.80 -2.52
C LEU A 131 -15.24 0.20 -1.67
N SER A 132 -16.03 -0.30 -0.72
CA SER A 132 -16.77 0.55 0.22
C SER A 132 -15.83 1.34 1.13
N ASP A 133 -14.81 0.68 1.70
CA ASP A 133 -13.84 1.30 2.60
C ASP A 133 -12.95 2.31 1.85
N TRP A 134 -12.56 2.00 0.61
CA TRP A 134 -11.85 2.93 -0.26
C TRP A 134 -12.67 4.19 -0.54
N ASN A 135 -13.94 4.01 -0.89
CA ASN A 135 -14.83 5.14 -1.12
C ASN A 135 -15.01 6.00 0.14
N ALA A 136 -15.19 5.38 1.31
CA ALA A 136 -15.28 6.11 2.57
C ALA A 136 -14.01 6.92 2.87
N THR A 137 -12.83 6.36 2.59
CA THR A 137 -11.55 7.05 2.72
C THR A 137 -11.45 8.23 1.77
N LEU A 138 -11.79 8.05 0.49
CA LEU A 138 -11.74 9.12 -0.52
C LEU A 138 -12.69 10.28 -0.20
N GLN A 139 -13.87 9.99 0.35
CA GLN A 139 -14.83 11.05 0.74
C GLN A 139 -14.24 11.99 1.82
N ARG A 140 -13.38 11.50 2.72
CA ARG A 140 -12.72 12.33 3.73
C ARG A 140 -11.75 13.34 3.13
N PHE A 141 -11.19 13.02 1.97
CA PHE A 141 -10.19 13.86 1.29
C PHE A 141 -10.73 14.67 0.13
N LYS A 142 -12.03 14.56 -0.16
CA LYS A 142 -12.67 15.20 -1.33
C LYS A 142 -12.46 16.72 -1.46
N GLN A 143 -12.22 17.40 -0.32
CA GLN A 143 -12.03 18.87 -0.29
C GLN A 143 -10.55 19.27 -0.12
N VAL A 144 -9.64 18.29 -0.08
CA VAL A 144 -8.21 18.56 0.06
C VAL A 144 -7.62 18.78 -1.33
N PRO A 145 -7.09 19.98 -1.63
CA PRO A 145 -6.50 20.27 -2.94
C PRO A 145 -5.32 19.33 -3.25
N ASP A 146 -5.16 18.98 -4.51
CA ASP A 146 -4.05 18.16 -5.03
C ASP A 146 -3.86 16.81 -4.31
N MET A 147 -4.94 16.31 -3.75
CA MET A 147 -4.92 15.05 -3.02
C MET A 147 -4.82 13.86 -3.97
N PHE A 148 -4.03 12.89 -3.59
CA PHE A 148 -4.04 11.56 -4.16
C PHE A 148 -4.07 10.52 -3.05
N TYR A 149 -4.52 9.31 -3.36
CA TYR A 149 -4.50 8.20 -2.43
C TYR A 149 -4.26 6.88 -3.16
N ILE A 150 -3.47 6.00 -2.57
CA ILE A 150 -3.11 4.70 -3.13
C ILE A 150 -3.76 3.61 -2.29
N PHE A 151 -4.44 2.68 -2.96
CA PHE A 151 -4.92 1.45 -2.34
C PHE A 151 -4.16 0.26 -2.90
N MET A 152 -3.80 -0.67 -2.04
CA MET A 152 -2.98 -1.81 -2.41
C MET A 152 -3.50 -3.09 -1.75
N ILE A 153 -3.60 -4.16 -2.56
CA ILE A 153 -3.88 -5.51 -2.10
C ILE A 153 -2.72 -6.40 -2.53
N VAL A 154 -2.21 -7.21 -1.63
CA VAL A 154 -1.08 -8.12 -1.89
C VAL A 154 -1.41 -9.50 -1.34
N ASN A 155 -0.96 -10.57 -1.99
CA ASN A 155 -1.05 -11.93 -1.46
C ASN A 155 0.33 -12.58 -1.27
N LYS A 156 0.36 -13.76 -0.66
CA LYS A 156 1.61 -14.51 -0.41
C LYS A 156 2.28 -15.00 -1.69
N GLN A 157 1.53 -15.15 -2.78
CA GLN A 157 2.05 -15.51 -4.11
C GLN A 157 2.81 -14.35 -4.78
N GLY A 158 2.73 -13.15 -4.20
CA GLY A 158 3.35 -11.96 -4.73
C GLY A 158 2.50 -11.22 -5.78
N ASP A 159 1.26 -11.69 -6.00
CA ASP A 159 0.30 -10.94 -6.79
C ASP A 159 -0.10 -9.67 -6.05
N ARG A 160 -0.44 -8.63 -6.80
CA ARG A 160 -0.82 -7.35 -6.22
C ARG A 160 -1.75 -6.57 -7.13
N THR A 161 -2.62 -5.81 -6.50
CA THR A 161 -3.41 -4.75 -7.13
C THR A 161 -3.02 -3.43 -6.49
N ILE A 162 -2.70 -2.44 -7.29
CA ILE A 162 -2.40 -1.08 -6.85
C ILE A 162 -3.30 -0.14 -7.65
N VAL A 163 -4.11 0.63 -6.95
CA VAL A 163 -5.03 1.61 -7.54
C VAL A 163 -4.69 2.98 -6.97
N ILE A 164 -4.51 3.96 -7.85
CA ILE A 164 -4.22 5.33 -7.49
C ILE A 164 -5.43 6.19 -7.85
N TYR A 165 -5.96 6.87 -6.86
CA TYR A 165 -6.95 7.92 -7.05
C TYR A 165 -6.26 9.26 -6.98
N ASP A 166 -6.26 9.98 -8.09
CA ASP A 166 -5.77 11.34 -8.19
C ASP A 166 -6.99 12.27 -8.21
N MET A 167 -7.06 13.16 -7.24
CA MET A 167 -8.19 14.07 -7.03
C MET A 167 -7.86 15.51 -7.48
N LYS A 168 -7.00 15.63 -8.50
CA LYS A 168 -6.73 16.91 -9.14
C LYS A 168 -7.96 17.47 -9.84
#